data_147ba282fd6742831187fab976a5b549
#
_entry.id   147ba282fd6742831187fab976a5b549
#
_cell.length_a   1.000
_cell.length_b   1.000
_cell.length_c   1.000
_cell.angle_alpha   90.00
_cell.angle_beta   90.00
_cell.angle_gamma   90.00
#
_symmetry.space_group_name_H-M   'P 1'
#
loop_
_entity.id
_entity.type
_entity.pdbx_description
1 polymer ?
#
loop_
_entity_poly.entity_id
_entity_poly.type
_entity_poly.pdbx_seq_one_letter_code
_entity_poly.pdbx_strand_id
1 'polypeptide(L)'
;MSPTVVSRLIDPLFINVASIKTSLSPTGAPILNINAANTNVPLKERQRMATVIYETFKTLYSDIPSGPRTATLAGEHAIAQEAEVYAKSQRTTYKNNGAHAIGMIKKRPKPDRLTHPSVGTNGTIETRKAEAEAAKNSVLKRGQLERALLTREQLVQWGYLVDVPEGPGGTRVNDEGKQMTCERCQALFVVHAPQSEEEHKALSERCTYHWGRTYVNKAGGLREMVHRCCGSPAGSAGCVVGAHVFKDPEDFDLLHARHPYSESSAFADDSSQSTLLEVAALDCEMIYTTAGMSIARVSVIDGAGKCIYDKLIKLDPGVDVLDYNTRFSGVKSLDEAELDLDGVRREMRKFIGPETILIGHALENDMRALRMVHHKVVDTAILFPHQSGPPYRRALKDLARQHLGILIQNNVEGDNLGHSSLEDAVATLDLVKFWVRERRRIPSPR
;
A
#
# COMPACT_ATOMS: atom_id res chain seq x y z
N MET A 1 33.95 16.65 31.74
CA MET A 1 32.72 16.06 31.20
C MET A 1 32.12 17.07 30.22
N SER A 2 32.34 16.84 28.93
CA SER A 2 31.93 17.76 27.86
C SER A 2 30.48 17.52 27.50
N PRO A 3 29.67 18.54 27.18
CA PRO A 3 28.27 18.37 26.77
C PRO A 3 28.20 17.87 25.31
N THR A 4 27.50 16.81 25.12
CA THR A 4 27.20 16.15 23.85
C THR A 4 26.43 17.11 22.94
N VAL A 5 27.02 17.43 21.79
CA VAL A 5 26.38 18.19 20.71
C VAL A 5 25.33 17.29 20.07
N VAL A 6 24.06 17.52 20.36
CA VAL A 6 22.94 16.92 19.64
C VAL A 6 22.83 17.61 18.29
N SER A 7 23.21 16.91 17.22
CA SER A 7 23.12 17.39 15.85
C SER A 7 21.64 17.66 15.50
N ARG A 8 21.34 18.90 15.17
CA ARG A 8 20.06 19.35 14.63
C ARG A 8 19.88 18.72 13.23
N LEU A 9 18.88 17.90 13.08
CA LEU A 9 18.31 17.58 11.76
C LEU A 9 17.60 18.84 11.25
N ILE A 10 18.34 19.69 10.57
CA ILE A 10 17.82 20.88 9.90
C ILE A 10 17.34 20.40 8.53
N ASP A 11 16.04 20.55 8.25
CA ASP A 11 15.42 20.37 6.94
C ASP A 11 16.16 21.27 5.91
N PRO A 12 16.69 20.76 4.78
CA PRO A 12 17.55 21.55 3.87
C PRO A 12 16.87 22.66 3.07
N LEU A 13 15.61 22.97 3.36
CA LEU A 13 14.83 24.02 2.70
C LEU A 13 14.68 25.31 3.50
N PHE A 14 15.56 25.57 4.48
CA PHE A 14 15.64 26.94 5.00
C PHE A 14 16.25 27.83 3.91
N ILE A 15 15.36 28.52 3.15
CA ILE A 15 15.74 29.74 2.43
C ILE A 15 16.61 30.55 3.39
N ASN A 16 17.78 30.93 2.90
CA ASN A 16 18.78 31.70 3.61
C ASN A 16 18.15 33.02 4.11
N VAL A 17 17.46 32.99 5.26
CA VAL A 17 16.96 34.16 5.96
C VAL A 17 18.15 34.69 6.77
N ALA A 18 19.13 35.22 6.06
CA ALA A 18 20.24 35.90 6.69
C ALA A 18 19.67 37.00 7.58
N SER A 19 19.94 36.88 8.88
CA SER A 19 19.83 37.91 9.94
C SER A 19 18.46 38.22 10.57
N ILE A 20 17.51 37.27 10.62
CA ILE A 20 16.37 37.44 11.53
C ILE A 20 16.68 36.72 12.85
N LYS A 21 17.06 37.43 13.89
CA LYS A 21 17.13 36.89 15.26
C LYS A 21 15.70 36.76 15.77
N THR A 22 15.05 35.64 15.51
CA THR A 22 13.74 35.32 16.05
C THR A 22 13.92 34.50 17.32
N SER A 23 13.08 34.74 18.32
CA SER A 23 13.06 33.99 19.56
C SER A 23 11.62 33.57 19.90
N LEU A 24 11.52 32.57 20.75
CA LEU A 24 10.26 32.18 21.34
C LEU A 24 10.19 32.70 22.77
N SER A 25 9.00 33.14 23.20
CA SER A 25 8.73 33.46 24.61
C SER A 25 8.78 32.17 25.46
N PRO A 26 8.84 32.25 26.78
CA PRO A 26 8.74 31.11 27.67
C PRO A 26 7.47 30.26 27.43
N THR A 27 6.40 30.87 26.88
CA THR A 27 5.14 30.21 26.51
C THR A 27 5.15 29.63 25.10
N GLY A 28 6.27 29.68 24.36
CA GLY A 28 6.40 29.21 22.98
C GLY A 28 5.86 30.16 21.91
N ALA A 29 5.36 31.36 22.29
CA ALA A 29 4.86 32.33 21.32
C ALA A 29 5.99 33.02 20.53
N PRO A 30 5.80 33.33 19.24
CA PRO A 30 6.85 33.90 18.39
C PRO A 30 7.16 35.36 18.76
N ILE A 31 8.44 35.70 18.80
CA ILE A 31 8.96 37.07 18.96
C ILE A 31 9.80 37.41 17.75
N LEU A 32 9.38 38.38 16.95
CA LEU A 32 10.10 38.81 15.76
C LEU A 32 11.08 39.94 16.10
N ASN A 33 12.36 39.62 16.17
CA ASN A 33 13.42 40.61 16.38
C ASN A 33 14.01 41.01 15.02
N ILE A 34 13.26 41.90 14.31
CA ILE A 34 13.60 42.38 12.97
C ILE A 34 13.97 43.87 13.06
N ASN A 35 15.06 44.27 12.39
CA ASN A 35 15.39 45.68 12.26
C ASN A 35 14.28 46.37 11.42
N ALA A 36 13.60 47.35 12.02
CA ALA A 36 12.51 48.09 11.39
C ALA A 36 12.91 48.81 10.10
N ALA A 37 14.20 49.12 9.91
CA ALA A 37 14.71 49.72 8.67
C ALA A 37 14.73 48.76 7.48
N ASN A 38 14.69 47.45 7.74
CA ASN A 38 14.84 46.39 6.71
C ASN A 38 13.49 45.71 6.39
N THR A 39 12.36 46.31 6.66
CA THR A 39 11.04 45.74 6.40
C THR A 39 10.09 46.72 5.72
N ASN A 40 9.45 46.30 4.65
CA ASN A 40 8.42 47.05 3.92
C ASN A 40 7.06 47.05 4.63
N VAL A 41 6.89 46.17 5.63
CA VAL A 41 5.66 46.05 6.43
C VAL A 41 6.00 46.43 7.88
N PRO A 42 5.24 47.27 8.56
CA PRO A 42 5.51 47.66 9.93
C PRO A 42 5.68 46.45 10.88
N LEU A 43 6.72 46.47 11.72
CA LEU A 43 7.01 45.37 12.63
C LEU A 43 5.82 44.99 13.51
N LYS A 44 5.04 45.97 13.97
CA LYS A 44 3.83 45.75 14.77
C LYS A 44 2.78 44.92 14.02
N GLU A 45 2.63 45.13 12.70
CA GLU A 45 1.71 44.34 11.86
C GLU A 45 2.25 42.90 11.62
N ARG A 46 3.54 42.77 11.39
CA ARG A 46 4.21 41.46 11.24
C ARG A 46 4.11 40.64 12.53
N GLN A 47 4.41 41.25 13.69
CA GLN A 47 4.28 40.59 14.99
C GLN A 47 2.84 40.12 15.26
N ARG A 48 1.84 40.98 14.94
CA ARG A 48 0.44 40.61 15.08
C ARG A 48 0.08 39.42 14.18
N MET A 49 0.54 39.41 12.95
CA MET A 49 0.33 38.29 12.02
C MET A 49 0.95 36.99 12.54
N ALA A 50 2.21 37.03 12.99
CA ALA A 50 2.89 35.88 13.58
C ALA A 50 2.14 35.33 14.79
N THR A 51 1.58 36.19 15.64
CA THR A 51 0.76 35.78 16.79
C THR A 51 -0.52 35.05 16.36
N VAL A 52 -1.25 35.57 15.35
CA VAL A 52 -2.48 34.93 14.86
C VAL A 52 -2.16 33.56 14.20
N ILE A 53 -1.06 33.48 13.44
CA ILE A 53 -0.61 32.24 12.84
C ILE A 53 -0.22 31.21 13.94
N TYR A 54 0.44 31.67 15.01
CA TYR A 54 0.81 30.83 16.16
C TYR A 54 -0.41 30.19 16.83
N GLU A 55 -1.44 31.00 17.15
CA GLU A 55 -2.67 30.49 17.77
C GLU A 55 -3.36 29.47 16.83
N THR A 56 -3.28 29.70 15.51
CA THR A 56 -3.81 28.76 14.51
C THR A 56 -3.06 27.44 14.52
N PHE A 57 -1.72 27.46 14.55
CA PHE A 57 -0.92 26.24 14.66
C PHE A 57 -1.08 25.53 16.00
N LYS A 58 -1.19 26.30 17.10
CA LYS A 58 -1.45 25.73 18.42
C LYS A 58 -2.76 24.96 18.47
N THR A 59 -3.81 25.51 17.85
CA THR A 59 -5.09 24.81 17.70
C THR A 59 -4.99 23.59 16.80
N LEU A 60 -4.27 23.69 15.67
CA LEU A 60 -4.07 22.58 14.75
C LEU A 60 -3.33 21.42 15.42
N TYR A 61 -2.29 21.70 16.21
CA TYR A 61 -1.41 20.71 16.83
C TYR A 61 -1.89 20.21 18.21
N SER A 62 -3.12 20.53 18.61
CA SER A 62 -3.65 20.18 19.94
C SER A 62 -3.64 18.67 20.23
N ASP A 63 -3.74 17.84 19.21
CA ASP A 63 -3.88 16.38 19.34
C ASP A 63 -2.52 15.65 19.25
N ILE A 64 -1.42 16.39 19.01
CA ILE A 64 -0.06 15.82 19.08
C ILE A 64 0.34 15.66 20.55
N PRO A 65 0.83 14.47 20.96
CA PRO A 65 1.28 14.24 22.33
C PRO A 65 2.33 15.26 22.79
N SER A 66 2.16 15.76 24.00
CA SER A 66 3.08 16.76 24.60
C SER A 66 4.47 16.19 24.79
N GLY A 67 5.50 16.99 24.45
CA GLY A 67 6.91 16.62 24.60
C GLY A 67 7.83 17.79 24.30
N PRO A 68 9.14 17.66 24.55
CA PRO A 68 10.09 18.76 24.36
C PRO A 68 10.11 19.35 22.94
N ARG A 69 9.88 18.53 21.92
CA ARG A 69 9.80 18.97 20.51
C ARG A 69 8.48 19.61 20.13
N THR A 70 7.39 19.28 20.82
CA THR A 70 6.06 19.82 20.51
C THR A 70 5.80 21.14 21.19
N ALA A 71 6.48 21.44 22.29
CA ALA A 71 6.34 22.68 23.05
C ALA A 71 6.66 23.94 22.24
N THR A 72 7.64 23.89 21.33
CA THR A 72 8.08 25.02 20.49
C THR A 72 7.54 24.98 19.06
N LEU A 73 7.00 23.84 18.63
CA LEU A 73 6.64 23.55 17.24
C LEU A 73 5.71 24.59 16.61
N ALA A 74 4.65 24.98 17.33
CA ALA A 74 3.68 25.96 16.84
C ALA A 74 4.33 27.35 16.64
N GLY A 75 5.24 27.74 17.54
CA GLY A 75 5.98 29.00 17.46
C GLY A 75 6.99 29.01 16.31
N GLU A 76 7.73 27.93 16.14
CA GLU A 76 8.70 27.76 15.05
C GLU A 76 8.02 27.81 13.68
N HIS A 77 6.91 27.07 13.51
CA HIS A 77 6.14 27.10 12.28
C HIS A 77 5.44 28.43 12.04
N ALA A 78 5.02 29.15 13.10
CA ALA A 78 4.43 30.48 12.95
C ALA A 78 5.44 31.51 12.43
N ILE A 79 6.68 31.47 12.93
CA ILE A 79 7.77 32.33 12.45
C ILE A 79 8.06 32.04 10.98
N ALA A 80 8.23 30.76 10.63
CA ALA A 80 8.52 30.35 9.27
C ALA A 80 7.37 30.68 8.30
N GLN A 81 6.12 30.46 8.71
CA GLN A 81 4.95 30.79 7.89
C GLN A 81 4.78 32.30 7.69
N GLU A 82 5.04 33.12 8.74
CA GLU A 82 5.02 34.57 8.59
C GLU A 82 6.10 35.05 7.61
N ALA A 83 7.30 34.47 7.68
CA ALA A 83 8.39 34.77 6.76
C ALA A 83 8.02 34.40 5.31
N GLU A 84 7.35 33.26 5.07
CA GLU A 84 6.84 32.88 3.74
C GLU A 84 5.80 33.89 3.23
N VAL A 85 4.87 34.32 4.09
CA VAL A 85 3.87 35.35 3.75
C VAL A 85 4.54 36.67 3.41
N TYR A 86 5.50 37.08 4.23
CA TYR A 86 6.24 38.33 4.00
C TYR A 86 6.99 38.31 2.69
N ALA A 87 7.72 37.22 2.40
CA ALA A 87 8.53 37.08 1.19
C ALA A 87 7.71 37.14 -0.10
N LYS A 88 6.43 36.67 -0.05
CA LYS A 88 5.50 36.67 -1.18
C LYS A 88 4.58 37.93 -1.22
N SER A 89 4.81 38.94 -0.36
CA SER A 89 3.91 40.05 -0.18
C SER A 89 4.54 41.44 -0.40
N GLN A 90 3.77 42.32 -0.95
CA GLN A 90 3.99 43.78 -0.84
C GLN A 90 3.23 44.31 0.38
N ARG A 91 3.52 45.55 0.79
CA ARG A 91 2.85 46.20 1.93
C ARG A 91 1.31 46.17 1.85
N THR A 92 0.77 46.35 0.66
CA THR A 92 -0.68 46.37 0.39
C THR A 92 -1.31 44.96 0.39
N THR A 93 -0.57 43.94 0.01
CA THR A 93 -1.07 42.55 -0.13
C THR A 93 -0.80 41.68 1.12
N TYR A 94 0.04 42.16 2.04
CA TYR A 94 0.51 41.35 3.17
C TYR A 94 -0.63 40.82 4.06
N LYS A 95 -1.63 41.66 4.39
CA LYS A 95 -2.77 41.25 5.21
C LYS A 95 -3.62 40.18 4.53
N ASN A 96 -3.88 40.35 3.24
CA ASN A 96 -4.67 39.40 2.45
C ASN A 96 -3.96 38.07 2.30
N ASN A 97 -2.65 38.08 1.99
CA ASN A 97 -1.84 36.87 1.90
C ASN A 97 -1.74 36.14 3.25
N GLY A 98 -1.63 36.88 4.35
CA GLY A 98 -1.66 36.34 5.69
C GLY A 98 -3.00 35.68 6.03
N ALA A 99 -4.12 36.35 5.72
CA ALA A 99 -5.46 35.77 5.93
C ALA A 99 -5.68 34.51 5.10
N HIS A 100 -5.20 34.51 3.85
CA HIS A 100 -5.24 33.31 2.99
C HIS A 100 -4.41 32.15 3.58
N ALA A 101 -3.18 32.42 4.02
CA ALA A 101 -2.31 31.41 4.64
C ALA A 101 -2.95 30.80 5.90
N ILE A 102 -3.56 31.61 6.76
CA ILE A 102 -4.31 31.17 7.93
C ILE A 102 -5.50 30.30 7.54
N GLY A 103 -6.24 30.69 6.49
CA GLY A 103 -7.36 29.92 5.97
C GLY A 103 -6.94 28.52 5.50
N MET A 104 -5.79 28.41 4.84
CA MET A 104 -5.21 27.12 4.43
C MET A 104 -4.82 26.25 5.64
N ILE A 105 -4.24 26.83 6.68
CA ILE A 105 -3.87 26.09 7.90
C ILE A 105 -5.11 25.55 8.61
N LYS A 106 -6.17 26.36 8.73
CA LYS A 106 -7.42 25.96 9.40
C LYS A 106 -8.16 24.83 8.70
N LYS A 107 -8.00 24.65 7.40
CA LYS A 107 -8.63 23.56 6.61
C LYS A 107 -7.92 22.22 6.73
N ARG A 108 -6.77 22.16 7.38
CA ARG A 108 -5.99 20.91 7.49
C ARG A 108 -6.59 19.98 8.52
N PRO A 109 -6.52 18.64 8.30
CA PRO A 109 -6.84 17.66 9.34
C PRO A 109 -5.86 17.81 10.51
N LYS A 110 -6.35 17.66 11.74
CA LYS A 110 -5.54 17.72 12.95
C LYS A 110 -4.54 16.56 12.97
N PRO A 111 -3.25 16.81 13.17
CA PRO A 111 -2.23 15.77 13.24
C PRO A 111 -2.21 15.12 14.63
N ASP A 112 -2.02 13.80 14.66
CA ASP A 112 -1.84 12.97 15.85
C ASP A 112 -0.36 12.71 16.19
N ARG A 113 0.56 13.09 15.31
CA ARG A 113 2.00 12.87 15.44
C ARG A 113 2.82 13.88 14.64
N LEU A 114 4.10 14.03 14.99
CA LEU A 114 5.02 14.97 14.34
C LEU A 114 5.26 14.70 12.84
N THR A 115 5.16 13.44 12.42
CA THR A 115 5.36 13.03 11.03
C THR A 115 4.10 13.12 10.16
N HIS A 116 2.98 13.59 10.73
CA HIS A 116 1.73 13.71 9.98
C HIS A 116 1.85 14.73 8.83
N PRO A 117 1.25 14.49 7.64
CA PRO A 117 1.33 15.38 6.47
C PRO A 117 0.89 16.82 6.71
N SER A 118 0.02 17.06 7.71
CA SER A 118 -0.46 18.40 8.09
C SER A 118 0.55 19.21 8.92
N VAL A 119 1.65 18.62 9.36
CA VAL A 119 2.68 19.29 10.15
C VAL A 119 3.64 20.05 9.23
N GLY A 120 3.83 21.35 9.46
CA GLY A 120 4.70 22.22 8.68
C GLY A 120 3.99 23.50 8.20
N THR A 121 4.75 24.39 7.56
CA THR A 121 4.22 25.57 6.88
C THR A 121 3.48 25.22 5.59
N ASN A 122 2.76 26.17 4.98
CA ASN A 122 2.14 25.97 3.67
C ASN A 122 3.18 25.64 2.60
N GLY A 123 4.30 26.35 2.57
CA GLY A 123 5.40 26.11 1.64
C GLY A 123 6.04 24.73 1.83
N THR A 124 6.27 24.29 3.06
CA THR A 124 6.78 22.96 3.36
C THR A 124 5.84 21.86 2.82
N ILE A 125 4.52 22.04 3.00
CA ILE A 125 3.53 21.06 2.51
C ILE A 125 3.45 21.08 0.98
N GLU A 126 3.48 22.24 0.35
CA GLU A 126 3.51 22.38 -1.12
C GLU A 126 4.74 21.70 -1.70
N THR A 127 5.93 21.92 -1.11
CA THR A 127 7.16 21.27 -1.54
C THR A 127 7.09 19.76 -1.39
N ARG A 128 6.59 19.25 -0.26
CA ARG A 128 6.41 17.80 -0.06
C ARG A 128 5.46 17.19 -1.09
N LYS A 129 4.37 17.90 -1.43
CA LYS A 129 3.42 17.45 -2.47
C LYS A 129 4.07 17.43 -3.85
N ALA A 130 4.80 18.49 -4.23
CA ALA A 130 5.50 18.56 -5.50
C ALA A 130 6.58 17.45 -5.62
N GLU A 131 7.35 17.21 -4.56
CA GLU A 131 8.33 16.13 -4.51
C GLU A 131 7.66 14.74 -4.55
N ALA A 132 6.49 14.58 -3.90
CA ALA A 132 5.73 13.34 -3.96
C ALA A 132 5.22 13.08 -5.38
N GLU A 133 4.71 14.10 -6.06
CA GLU A 133 4.25 13.99 -7.44
C GLU A 133 5.41 13.70 -8.41
N ALA A 134 6.54 14.39 -8.25
CA ALA A 134 7.75 14.11 -9.02
C ALA A 134 8.27 12.68 -8.80
N ALA A 135 8.18 12.18 -7.57
CA ALA A 135 8.56 10.81 -7.24
C ALA A 135 7.58 9.79 -7.84
N LYS A 136 6.28 10.07 -7.82
CA LYS A 136 5.26 9.23 -8.45
C LYS A 136 5.51 9.08 -9.94
N ASN A 137 5.91 10.16 -10.61
CA ASN A 137 6.24 10.16 -12.03
C ASN A 137 7.66 9.66 -12.34
N SER A 138 8.46 9.30 -11.33
CA SER A 138 9.81 8.78 -11.56
C SER A 138 9.78 7.31 -11.97
N VAL A 139 10.73 6.92 -12.81
CA VAL A 139 10.96 5.51 -13.18
C VAL A 139 11.87 4.87 -12.13
N LEU A 140 11.42 3.77 -11.52
CA LEU A 140 12.28 2.97 -10.65
C LEU A 140 13.30 2.19 -11.47
N LYS A 141 14.55 2.21 -11.00
CA LYS A 141 15.69 1.51 -11.59
C LYS A 141 16.21 0.47 -10.62
N ARG A 142 16.80 -0.63 -11.13
CA ARG A 142 17.40 -1.73 -10.36
C ARG A 142 18.29 -1.23 -9.22
N GLY A 143 19.27 -0.38 -9.50
CA GLY A 143 20.24 0.11 -8.50
C GLY A 143 19.63 0.85 -7.30
N GLN A 144 18.38 1.30 -7.39
CA GLN A 144 17.66 1.93 -6.29
C GLN A 144 17.04 0.90 -5.32
N LEU A 145 16.90 -0.35 -5.75
CA LEU A 145 16.17 -1.41 -5.08
C LEU A 145 17.06 -2.50 -4.47
N GLU A 146 18.37 -2.52 -4.74
CA GLU A 146 19.30 -3.56 -4.25
C GLU A 146 19.19 -3.81 -2.74
N ARG A 147 18.99 -2.75 -1.94
CA ARG A 147 18.83 -2.85 -0.48
C ARG A 147 17.45 -3.26 -0.02
N ALA A 148 16.49 -3.32 -0.93
CA ALA A 148 15.11 -3.73 -0.69
C ALA A 148 14.86 -5.18 -1.11
N LEU A 149 15.80 -5.79 -1.86
CA LEU A 149 15.70 -7.18 -2.28
C LEU A 149 15.70 -8.10 -1.07
N LEU A 150 14.79 -9.08 -1.11
CA LEU A 150 14.77 -10.14 -0.11
C LEU A 150 15.92 -11.11 -0.33
N THR A 151 16.56 -11.55 0.77
CA THR A 151 17.51 -12.66 0.72
C THR A 151 16.77 -13.99 0.56
N ARG A 152 17.50 -15.05 0.20
CA ARG A 152 16.91 -16.39 0.07
C ARG A 152 16.27 -16.87 1.39
N GLU A 153 16.91 -16.57 2.53
CA GLU A 153 16.41 -16.90 3.87
C GLU A 153 15.12 -16.14 4.17
N GLN A 154 15.06 -14.87 3.79
CA GLN A 154 13.84 -14.06 3.94
C GLN A 154 12.71 -14.57 3.04
N LEU A 155 13.02 -14.95 1.79
CA LEU A 155 12.02 -15.57 0.90
C LEU A 155 11.40 -16.81 1.55
N VAL A 156 12.22 -17.74 2.04
CA VAL A 156 11.74 -18.95 2.75
C VAL A 156 10.92 -18.59 3.99
N GLN A 157 11.42 -17.66 4.82
CA GLN A 157 10.74 -17.21 6.06
C GLN A 157 9.35 -16.64 5.78
N TRP A 158 9.16 -15.97 4.64
CA TRP A 158 7.91 -15.34 4.27
C TRP A 158 7.03 -16.22 3.36
N GLY A 159 7.41 -17.48 3.15
CA GLY A 159 6.59 -18.48 2.47
C GLY A 159 6.70 -18.45 0.95
N TYR A 160 7.77 -17.88 0.41
CA TYR A 160 8.08 -18.03 -1.01
C TYR A 160 8.70 -19.39 -1.31
N LEU A 161 8.33 -19.97 -2.44
CA LEU A 161 9.05 -21.12 -3.00
C LEU A 161 10.37 -20.66 -3.61
N VAL A 162 11.46 -21.31 -3.25
CA VAL A 162 12.81 -20.94 -3.70
C VAL A 162 13.47 -21.97 -4.59
N ASP A 163 12.91 -23.18 -4.66
CA ASP A 163 13.32 -24.27 -5.57
C ASP A 163 12.05 -24.93 -6.12
N VAL A 164 12.07 -25.31 -7.38
CA VAL A 164 10.95 -26.03 -7.99
C VAL A 164 10.84 -27.43 -7.36
N PRO A 165 9.63 -27.88 -6.95
CA PRO A 165 9.43 -29.22 -6.43
C PRO A 165 9.85 -30.30 -7.45
N GLU A 166 10.24 -31.47 -6.93
CA GLU A 166 10.67 -32.59 -7.76
C GLU A 166 9.48 -33.22 -8.53
N GLY A 167 9.78 -33.78 -9.70
CA GLY A 167 8.80 -34.48 -10.54
C GLY A 167 8.17 -33.63 -11.62
N PRO A 168 7.33 -34.20 -12.48
CA PRO A 168 6.75 -33.50 -13.63
C PRO A 168 5.62 -32.53 -13.28
N GLY A 169 5.00 -32.68 -12.11
CA GLY A 169 3.80 -31.94 -11.76
C GLY A 169 2.57 -32.29 -12.61
N GLY A 170 1.47 -31.56 -12.43
CA GLY A 170 0.26 -31.68 -13.26
C GLY A 170 -0.51 -33.01 -13.16
N THR A 171 -0.28 -33.79 -12.11
CA THR A 171 -0.86 -35.13 -11.94
C THR A 171 -2.22 -35.12 -11.23
N ARG A 172 -2.62 -34.00 -10.66
CA ARG A 172 -3.87 -33.82 -9.87
C ARG A 172 -4.60 -32.58 -10.30
N VAL A 173 -5.36 -32.65 -11.37
CA VAL A 173 -6.00 -31.49 -12.00
C VAL A 173 -7.06 -30.85 -11.10
N ASN A 174 -7.96 -31.65 -10.51
CA ASN A 174 -9.05 -31.18 -9.65
C ASN A 174 -9.36 -32.14 -8.49
N ASP A 175 -10.32 -31.80 -7.66
CA ASP A 175 -10.84 -32.61 -6.54
C ASP A 175 -12.32 -32.91 -6.64
N GLU A 176 -12.87 -32.94 -7.86
CA GLU A 176 -14.24 -33.34 -8.10
C GLU A 176 -14.59 -34.64 -7.38
N GLY A 177 -15.72 -34.67 -6.69
CA GLY A 177 -16.19 -35.81 -5.92
C GLY A 177 -15.53 -36.02 -4.57
N LYS A 178 -14.51 -35.26 -4.21
CA LYS A 178 -13.85 -35.36 -2.89
C LYS A 178 -14.54 -34.51 -1.83
N GLN A 179 -14.49 -34.98 -0.61
CA GLN A 179 -14.97 -34.23 0.55
C GLN A 179 -13.90 -33.24 1.04
N MET A 180 -14.28 -31.96 1.15
CA MET A 180 -13.43 -30.87 1.62
C MET A 180 -14.10 -30.09 2.74
N THR A 181 -13.31 -29.36 3.52
CA THR A 181 -13.81 -28.41 4.52
C THR A 181 -13.96 -27.03 3.86
N CYS A 182 -15.14 -26.46 4.00
CA CYS A 182 -15.41 -25.12 3.45
C CYS A 182 -14.57 -24.06 4.17
N GLU A 183 -13.83 -23.26 3.41
CA GLU A 183 -13.01 -22.13 3.92
C GLU A 183 -13.86 -21.05 4.63
N ARG A 184 -15.15 -20.92 4.25
CA ARG A 184 -16.06 -19.87 4.73
C ARG A 184 -16.81 -20.25 6.00
N CYS A 185 -17.49 -21.40 6.00
CA CYS A 185 -18.34 -21.83 7.11
C CYS A 185 -17.83 -23.05 7.88
N GLN A 186 -16.70 -23.62 7.49
CA GLN A 186 -16.04 -24.79 8.09
C GLN A 186 -16.87 -26.10 8.00
N ALA A 187 -17.98 -26.11 7.26
CA ALA A 187 -18.76 -27.33 7.02
C ALA A 187 -18.03 -28.24 5.99
N LEU A 188 -18.21 -29.55 6.17
CA LEU A 188 -17.79 -30.52 5.16
C LEU A 188 -18.73 -30.46 3.95
N PHE A 189 -18.18 -30.49 2.75
CA PHE A 189 -18.94 -30.54 1.52
C PHE A 189 -18.20 -31.38 0.47
N VAL A 190 -18.94 -31.91 -0.51
CA VAL A 190 -18.35 -32.62 -1.65
C VAL A 190 -18.12 -31.60 -2.75
N VAL A 191 -16.90 -31.55 -3.28
CA VAL A 191 -16.56 -30.69 -4.44
C VAL A 191 -17.32 -31.18 -5.65
N HIS A 192 -18.08 -30.29 -6.25
CA HIS A 192 -18.90 -30.61 -7.42
C HIS A 192 -18.94 -29.41 -8.38
N ALA A 193 -18.57 -29.66 -9.63
CA ALA A 193 -18.67 -28.68 -10.71
C ALA A 193 -20.14 -28.52 -11.13
N PRO A 194 -20.69 -27.31 -11.16
CA PRO A 194 -22.05 -27.08 -11.64
C PRO A 194 -22.16 -27.44 -13.13
N GLN A 195 -23.18 -28.22 -13.50
CA GLN A 195 -23.40 -28.67 -14.87
C GLN A 195 -24.37 -27.77 -15.63
N SER A 196 -25.07 -26.86 -14.94
CA SER A 196 -25.97 -25.88 -15.50
C SER A 196 -26.02 -24.58 -14.69
N GLU A 197 -26.60 -23.52 -15.24
CA GLU A 197 -26.81 -22.25 -14.52
C GLU A 197 -27.73 -22.42 -13.30
N GLU A 198 -28.76 -23.25 -13.41
CA GLU A 198 -29.68 -23.56 -12.31
C GLU A 198 -28.94 -24.26 -11.16
N GLU A 199 -28.05 -25.18 -11.47
CA GLU A 199 -27.25 -25.88 -10.49
C GLU A 199 -26.22 -24.95 -9.86
N HIS A 200 -25.56 -24.12 -10.66
CA HIS A 200 -24.65 -23.09 -10.15
C HIS A 200 -25.35 -22.16 -9.16
N LYS A 201 -26.56 -21.72 -9.48
CA LYS A 201 -27.38 -20.91 -8.58
C LYS A 201 -27.73 -21.68 -7.30
N ALA A 202 -28.15 -22.92 -7.40
CA ALA A 202 -28.47 -23.75 -6.24
C ALA A 202 -27.27 -24.01 -5.33
N LEU A 203 -26.08 -24.23 -5.90
CA LEU A 203 -24.85 -24.37 -5.15
C LEU A 203 -24.40 -23.06 -4.48
N SER A 204 -24.64 -21.93 -5.14
CA SER A 204 -24.30 -20.59 -4.61
C SER A 204 -25.15 -20.15 -3.42
N GLU A 205 -26.19 -20.89 -3.05
CA GLU A 205 -27.07 -20.60 -1.92
C GLU A 205 -26.85 -21.53 -0.71
N ARG A 206 -25.85 -22.43 -0.75
CA ARG A 206 -25.67 -23.47 0.27
C ARG A 206 -24.81 -23.07 1.46
N CYS A 207 -23.97 -22.03 1.35
CA CYS A 207 -23.04 -21.62 2.39
C CYS A 207 -23.43 -20.28 2.98
N THR A 208 -23.77 -20.26 4.29
CA THR A 208 -24.02 -19.01 5.01
C THR A 208 -22.81 -18.69 5.88
N TYR A 209 -22.24 -17.49 5.72
CA TYR A 209 -20.98 -17.12 6.36
C TYR A 209 -20.82 -15.62 6.60
N HIS A 210 -19.79 -15.23 7.36
CA HIS A 210 -19.32 -13.85 7.47
C HIS A 210 -18.02 -13.69 6.67
N TRP A 211 -17.99 -12.76 5.71
CA TRP A 211 -16.77 -12.48 4.95
C TRP A 211 -15.76 -11.60 5.71
N GLY A 212 -16.22 -10.84 6.71
CA GLY A 212 -15.37 -9.96 7.53
C GLY A 212 -14.86 -10.67 8.77
N ARG A 213 -13.54 -10.56 9.01
CA ARG A 213 -12.92 -11.07 10.24
C ARG A 213 -13.51 -10.38 11.47
N THR A 214 -13.46 -11.05 12.61
CA THR A 214 -13.84 -10.47 13.90
C THR A 214 -12.79 -9.48 14.40
N TYR A 215 -13.24 -8.48 15.15
CA TYR A 215 -12.39 -7.54 15.87
C TYR A 215 -13.03 -7.19 17.22
N VAL A 216 -12.21 -6.67 18.14
CA VAL A 216 -12.71 -6.23 19.45
C VAL A 216 -13.33 -4.84 19.29
N ASN A 217 -14.65 -4.76 19.43
CA ASN A 217 -15.37 -3.50 19.58
C ASN A 217 -15.33 -3.05 21.04
N LYS A 218 -14.97 -1.78 21.27
CA LYS A 218 -14.86 -1.18 22.61
C LYS A 218 -15.95 -0.10 22.84
N ALA A 219 -17.06 -0.19 22.16
CA ALA A 219 -18.16 0.76 22.35
C ALA A 219 -18.83 0.57 23.71
N GLY A 220 -19.15 1.66 24.40
CA GLY A 220 -19.88 1.65 25.67
C GLY A 220 -19.15 1.02 26.86
N GLY A 221 -17.81 0.90 26.83
CA GLY A 221 -17.03 0.32 27.95
C GLY A 221 -17.00 -1.20 27.98
N LEU A 222 -17.76 -1.88 27.12
CA LEU A 222 -17.77 -3.33 26.97
C LEU A 222 -16.80 -3.73 25.85
N ARG A 223 -16.17 -4.89 26.00
CA ARG A 223 -15.32 -5.52 24.97
C ARG A 223 -16.10 -6.67 24.36
N GLU A 224 -16.50 -6.50 23.13
CA GLU A 224 -17.22 -7.52 22.37
C GLU A 224 -16.50 -7.85 21.07
N MET A 225 -16.40 -9.13 20.73
CA MET A 225 -15.90 -9.58 19.45
C MET A 225 -17.03 -9.50 18.43
N VAL A 226 -16.87 -8.66 17.40
CA VAL A 226 -17.88 -8.47 16.34
C VAL A 226 -17.28 -8.66 14.95
N HIS A 227 -18.11 -9.08 13.98
CA HIS A 227 -17.72 -9.24 12.59
C HIS A 227 -17.64 -7.89 11.87
N ARG A 228 -16.57 -7.63 11.13
CA ARG A 228 -16.40 -6.38 10.37
C ARG A 228 -17.41 -6.17 9.26
N CYS A 229 -17.99 -7.24 8.73
CA CYS A 229 -18.94 -7.20 7.62
C CYS A 229 -20.33 -6.68 8.00
N CYS A 230 -20.79 -6.93 9.24
CA CYS A 230 -22.17 -6.64 9.66
C CYS A 230 -22.28 -6.09 11.08
N GLY A 231 -21.18 -6.05 11.85
CA GLY A 231 -21.19 -5.64 13.25
C GLY A 231 -21.83 -6.64 14.22
N SER A 232 -22.29 -7.81 13.76
CA SER A 232 -22.88 -8.84 14.62
C SER A 232 -21.83 -9.51 15.50
N PRO A 233 -22.20 -9.97 16.70
CA PRO A 233 -21.31 -10.69 17.62
C PRO A 233 -20.66 -11.91 16.98
N ALA A 234 -19.45 -12.25 17.43
CA ALA A 234 -18.80 -13.49 17.03
C ALA A 234 -19.66 -14.70 17.43
N GLY A 235 -19.80 -15.65 16.49
CA GLY A 235 -20.67 -16.82 16.67
C GLY A 235 -22.13 -16.61 16.23
N SER A 236 -22.51 -15.41 15.78
CA SER A 236 -23.82 -15.20 15.13
C SER A 236 -23.90 -15.92 13.79
N ALA A 237 -25.14 -16.13 13.30
CA ALA A 237 -25.37 -16.67 11.96
C ALA A 237 -24.74 -15.79 10.88
N GLY A 238 -24.22 -16.41 9.82
CA GLY A 238 -23.60 -15.71 8.71
C GLY A 238 -24.51 -14.63 8.11
N CYS A 239 -23.94 -13.54 7.63
CA CYS A 239 -24.67 -12.40 7.07
C CYS A 239 -24.70 -12.42 5.52
N VAL A 240 -24.04 -13.38 4.89
CA VAL A 240 -23.96 -13.54 3.43
C VAL A 240 -24.15 -15.01 3.08
N VAL A 241 -24.82 -15.25 1.96
CA VAL A 241 -24.99 -16.57 1.37
C VAL A 241 -24.09 -16.68 0.13
N GLY A 242 -23.53 -17.86 -0.10
CA GLY A 242 -22.65 -18.14 -1.25
C GLY A 242 -22.43 -19.64 -1.45
N ALA A 243 -21.50 -20.00 -2.31
CA ALA A 243 -21.07 -21.38 -2.49
C ALA A 243 -20.14 -21.87 -1.37
N HIS A 244 -20.13 -23.19 -1.14
CA HIS A 244 -19.02 -23.80 -0.41
C HIS A 244 -17.76 -23.77 -1.28
N VAL A 245 -16.66 -23.40 -0.67
CA VAL A 245 -15.38 -23.23 -1.36
C VAL A 245 -14.23 -23.77 -0.49
N PHE A 246 -13.15 -24.14 -1.12
CA PHE A 246 -11.94 -24.57 -0.43
C PHE A 246 -10.69 -23.95 -1.07
N LYS A 247 -9.61 -23.96 -0.37
CA LYS A 247 -8.28 -23.69 -0.88
C LYS A 247 -7.36 -24.85 -0.52
N ASP A 248 -6.39 -25.12 -1.35
CA ASP A 248 -5.35 -26.07 -1.01
C ASP A 248 -4.55 -25.60 0.21
N PRO A 249 -4.04 -26.52 1.03
CA PRO A 249 -3.02 -26.20 2.01
C PRO A 249 -1.83 -25.50 1.35
N GLU A 250 -1.07 -24.77 2.13
CA GLU A 250 0.18 -24.13 1.66
C GLU A 250 1.29 -25.20 1.51
N ASP A 251 1.04 -26.19 0.67
CA ASP A 251 1.88 -27.33 0.35
C ASP A 251 2.32 -27.21 -1.13
N PHE A 252 3.60 -26.96 -1.34
CA PHE A 252 4.13 -26.72 -2.67
C PHE A 252 4.12 -27.97 -3.55
N ASP A 253 4.27 -29.17 -2.99
CA ASP A 253 4.21 -30.41 -3.74
C ASP A 253 2.78 -30.66 -4.24
N LEU A 254 1.78 -30.41 -3.41
CA LEU A 254 0.37 -30.46 -3.82
C LEU A 254 0.07 -29.44 -4.91
N LEU A 255 0.53 -28.21 -4.74
CA LEU A 255 0.32 -27.14 -5.72
C LEU A 255 1.06 -27.45 -7.04
N HIS A 256 2.24 -28.08 -6.99
CA HIS A 256 2.98 -28.57 -8.16
C HIS A 256 2.23 -29.71 -8.84
N ALA A 257 1.63 -30.62 -8.07
CA ALA A 257 0.78 -31.67 -8.61
C ALA A 257 -0.48 -31.13 -9.30
N ARG A 258 -1.00 -29.95 -8.91
CA ARG A 258 -2.10 -29.26 -9.62
C ARG A 258 -1.63 -28.73 -10.97
N HIS A 259 -0.61 -27.92 -10.95
CA HIS A 259 -0.01 -27.28 -12.11
C HIS A 259 1.49 -27.08 -11.86
N PRO A 260 2.39 -27.48 -12.80
CA PRO A 260 3.82 -27.47 -12.56
C PRO A 260 4.38 -26.07 -12.28
N TYR A 261 5.21 -25.95 -11.24
CA TYR A 261 6.05 -24.78 -11.03
C TYR A 261 7.16 -24.70 -12.07
N SER A 262 7.57 -23.50 -12.42
CA SER A 262 8.76 -23.25 -13.23
C SER A 262 9.52 -22.03 -12.73
N GLU A 263 10.83 -22.05 -12.87
CA GLU A 263 11.65 -20.87 -12.57
C GLU A 263 11.52 -19.80 -13.66
N SER A 264 11.63 -18.55 -13.26
CA SER A 264 11.75 -17.42 -14.18
C SER A 264 13.05 -17.45 -15.00
N SER A 265 14.08 -18.16 -14.54
CA SER A 265 15.32 -18.46 -15.27
C SER A 265 15.06 -19.29 -16.53
N ALA A 266 14.11 -20.24 -16.48
CA ALA A 266 13.67 -20.99 -17.63
C ALA A 266 12.92 -20.14 -18.68
N PHE A 267 12.69 -18.87 -18.39
CA PHE A 267 12.03 -17.89 -19.26
C PHE A 267 13.01 -17.13 -20.16
N ALA A 268 14.31 -17.20 -19.89
CA ALA A 268 15.31 -16.51 -20.68
C ALA A 268 15.49 -17.21 -22.03
N ASP A 269 14.89 -16.63 -23.07
CA ASP A 269 15.23 -16.95 -24.45
C ASP A 269 16.26 -15.92 -24.95
N ASP A 270 17.37 -16.36 -25.57
CA ASP A 270 18.48 -15.48 -26.00
C ASP A 270 18.03 -14.33 -26.93
N SER A 271 16.87 -14.48 -27.58
CA SER A 271 16.32 -13.48 -28.51
C SER A 271 15.60 -12.30 -27.84
N SER A 272 15.25 -12.39 -26.56
CA SER A 272 14.37 -11.42 -25.89
C SER A 272 15.06 -10.49 -24.88
N GLN A 273 16.39 -10.56 -24.71
CA GLN A 273 17.13 -9.79 -23.71
C GLN A 273 16.91 -8.25 -23.78
N SER A 274 16.62 -7.72 -24.96
CA SER A 274 16.40 -6.28 -25.15
C SER A 274 15.01 -5.76 -24.70
N THR A 275 14.06 -6.68 -24.43
CA THR A 275 12.69 -6.33 -24.05
C THR A 275 12.40 -6.56 -22.56
N LEU A 276 13.35 -7.17 -21.82
CA LEU A 276 13.19 -7.48 -20.42
C LEU A 276 13.17 -6.20 -19.56
N LEU A 277 12.25 -6.15 -18.63
CA LEU A 277 12.13 -5.05 -17.68
C LEU A 277 13.20 -5.15 -16.58
N GLU A 278 13.79 -4.02 -16.20
CA GLU A 278 14.63 -3.97 -14.99
C GLU A 278 13.80 -4.17 -13.71
N VAL A 279 12.58 -3.61 -13.71
CA VAL A 279 11.65 -3.58 -12.58
C VAL A 279 10.24 -3.75 -13.11
N ALA A 280 9.49 -4.65 -12.51
CA ALA A 280 8.06 -4.82 -12.76
C ALA A 280 7.31 -4.93 -11.44
N ALA A 281 6.12 -4.33 -11.36
CA ALA A 281 5.21 -4.61 -10.26
C ALA A 281 4.02 -5.42 -10.78
N LEU A 282 3.58 -6.38 -9.99
CA LEU A 282 2.47 -7.24 -10.37
C LEU A 282 1.53 -7.51 -9.18
N ASP A 283 0.29 -7.81 -9.54
CA ASP A 283 -0.75 -8.29 -8.64
C ASP A 283 -1.69 -9.23 -9.39
N CYS A 284 -2.27 -10.19 -8.69
CA CYS A 284 -3.14 -11.22 -9.26
C CYS A 284 -4.49 -11.27 -8.56
N GLU A 285 -5.53 -11.61 -9.34
CA GLU A 285 -6.83 -11.95 -8.79
C GLU A 285 -7.05 -13.45 -8.82
N MET A 286 -7.65 -13.97 -7.75
CA MET A 286 -7.86 -15.40 -7.57
C MET A 286 -9.33 -15.71 -7.29
N ILE A 287 -9.78 -16.84 -7.83
CA ILE A 287 -11.14 -17.36 -7.71
C ILE A 287 -11.12 -18.78 -7.13
N TYR A 288 -12.24 -19.23 -6.61
CA TYR A 288 -12.40 -20.59 -6.11
C TYR A 288 -12.87 -21.53 -7.22
N THR A 289 -12.20 -22.65 -7.34
CA THR A 289 -12.42 -23.67 -8.39
C THR A 289 -12.46 -25.08 -7.80
N THR A 290 -12.76 -26.06 -8.62
CA THR A 290 -12.64 -27.49 -8.29
C THR A 290 -11.22 -27.94 -8.04
N ALA A 291 -10.21 -27.09 -8.33
CA ALA A 291 -8.79 -27.27 -8.04
C ALA A 291 -8.31 -26.39 -6.86
N GLY A 292 -9.20 -25.95 -5.97
CA GLY A 292 -8.88 -24.98 -4.92
C GLY A 292 -8.88 -23.55 -5.43
N MET A 293 -7.93 -22.71 -4.97
CA MET A 293 -7.79 -21.35 -5.50
C MET A 293 -6.97 -21.35 -6.80
N SER A 294 -7.55 -20.82 -7.86
CA SER A 294 -6.91 -20.65 -9.15
C SER A 294 -6.76 -19.16 -9.50
N ILE A 295 -5.71 -18.85 -10.25
CA ILE A 295 -5.49 -17.51 -10.76
C ILE A 295 -6.51 -17.21 -11.86
N ALA A 296 -7.09 -16.00 -11.84
CA ALA A 296 -8.11 -15.55 -12.80
C ALA A 296 -7.68 -14.32 -13.59
N ARG A 297 -6.78 -13.51 -13.04
CA ARG A 297 -6.24 -12.31 -13.69
C ARG A 297 -4.84 -12.02 -13.20
N VAL A 298 -4.00 -11.50 -14.07
CA VAL A 298 -2.69 -10.95 -13.71
C VAL A 298 -2.51 -9.60 -14.37
N SER A 299 -2.07 -8.61 -13.58
CA SER A 299 -1.70 -7.28 -14.06
C SER A 299 -0.22 -7.03 -13.78
N VAL A 300 0.51 -6.55 -14.78
CA VAL A 300 1.93 -6.23 -14.69
C VAL A 300 2.17 -4.82 -15.22
N ILE A 301 2.88 -4.02 -14.44
CA ILE A 301 3.32 -2.67 -14.81
C ILE A 301 4.83 -2.55 -14.75
N ASP A 302 5.41 -1.65 -15.53
CA ASP A 302 6.84 -1.35 -15.48
C ASP A 302 7.22 -0.42 -14.32
N GLY A 303 8.51 -0.14 -14.17
CA GLY A 303 9.03 0.77 -13.15
C GLY A 303 8.55 2.23 -13.25
N ALA A 304 7.95 2.62 -14.38
CA ALA A 304 7.29 3.92 -14.57
C ALA A 304 5.82 3.89 -14.09
N GLY A 305 5.21 2.72 -14.02
CA GLY A 305 3.78 2.52 -13.72
C GLY A 305 2.92 2.34 -14.97
N LYS A 306 3.57 2.13 -16.14
CA LYS A 306 2.86 1.84 -17.40
C LYS A 306 2.40 0.38 -17.37
N CYS A 307 1.12 0.13 -17.66
CA CYS A 307 0.59 -1.22 -17.84
C CYS A 307 1.27 -1.89 -19.05
N ILE A 308 1.93 -3.02 -18.79
CA ILE A 308 2.59 -3.86 -19.79
C ILE A 308 1.72 -5.04 -20.14
N TYR A 309 1.05 -5.60 -19.14
CA TYR A 309 0.21 -6.79 -19.27
C TYR A 309 -0.97 -6.72 -18.30
N ASP A 310 -2.17 -7.02 -18.76
CA ASP A 310 -3.37 -7.10 -17.94
C ASP A 310 -4.36 -8.03 -18.65
N LYS A 311 -4.47 -9.27 -18.16
CA LYS A 311 -5.25 -10.32 -18.82
C LYS A 311 -5.99 -11.21 -17.83
N LEU A 312 -7.20 -11.60 -18.21
CA LEU A 312 -7.90 -12.74 -17.63
C LEU A 312 -7.22 -14.04 -18.05
N ILE A 313 -7.28 -15.05 -17.18
CA ILE A 313 -6.63 -16.34 -17.38
C ILE A 313 -7.69 -17.42 -17.45
N LYS A 314 -7.65 -18.20 -18.54
CA LYS A 314 -8.49 -19.36 -18.73
C LYS A 314 -8.07 -20.49 -17.77
N LEU A 315 -9.04 -21.14 -17.17
CA LEU A 315 -8.77 -22.30 -16.33
C LEU A 315 -8.25 -23.49 -17.14
N ASP A 316 -7.46 -24.32 -16.48
CA ASP A 316 -6.96 -25.57 -17.06
C ASP A 316 -8.15 -26.50 -17.42
N PRO A 317 -8.01 -27.35 -18.43
CA PRO A 317 -9.04 -28.31 -18.79
C PRO A 317 -9.44 -29.20 -17.60
N GLY A 318 -10.75 -29.31 -17.36
CA GLY A 318 -11.31 -30.08 -16.25
C GLY A 318 -11.31 -29.35 -14.91
N VAL A 319 -10.96 -28.06 -14.88
CA VAL A 319 -11.10 -27.19 -13.71
C VAL A 319 -12.28 -26.25 -13.93
N ASP A 320 -13.23 -26.26 -13.00
CA ASP A 320 -14.47 -25.48 -13.08
C ASP A 320 -14.59 -24.49 -11.93
N VAL A 321 -15.29 -23.36 -12.16
CA VAL A 321 -15.50 -22.32 -11.17
C VAL A 321 -16.52 -22.76 -10.15
N LEU A 322 -16.18 -22.68 -8.87
CA LEU A 322 -17.12 -22.79 -7.74
C LEU A 322 -17.66 -21.42 -7.32
N ASP A 323 -16.80 -20.41 -7.30
CA ASP A 323 -17.19 -19.05 -6.93
C ASP A 323 -16.11 -18.05 -7.44
N TYR A 324 -16.53 -17.05 -8.19
CA TYR A 324 -15.66 -16.01 -8.71
C TYR A 324 -15.05 -15.11 -7.62
N ASN A 325 -15.54 -15.22 -6.38
CA ASN A 325 -15.07 -14.37 -5.27
C ASN A 325 -15.10 -12.87 -5.61
N THR A 326 -16.08 -12.46 -6.42
CA THR A 326 -16.15 -11.15 -7.10
C THR A 326 -15.98 -9.96 -6.16
N ARG A 327 -16.45 -10.08 -4.91
CA ARG A 327 -16.27 -9.05 -3.88
C ARG A 327 -14.81 -8.68 -3.66
N PHE A 328 -13.89 -9.62 -3.83
CA PHE A 328 -12.45 -9.44 -3.65
C PHE A 328 -11.74 -9.42 -4.98
N SER A 329 -11.95 -10.39 -5.86
CA SER A 329 -11.26 -10.52 -7.13
C SER A 329 -11.71 -9.51 -8.20
N GLY A 330 -12.89 -8.90 -8.07
CA GLY A 330 -13.48 -8.09 -9.13
C GLY A 330 -13.88 -8.88 -10.39
N VAL A 331 -13.47 -10.15 -10.51
CA VAL A 331 -13.77 -11.01 -11.66
C VAL A 331 -15.22 -11.46 -11.59
N LYS A 332 -15.93 -11.36 -12.71
CA LYS A 332 -17.34 -11.77 -12.84
C LYS A 332 -17.53 -12.93 -13.82
N SER A 333 -16.63 -13.08 -14.76
CA SER A 333 -16.61 -14.11 -15.80
C SER A 333 -15.19 -14.29 -16.29
N LEU A 334 -14.91 -15.43 -16.91
CA LEU A 334 -13.67 -15.73 -17.64
C LEU A 334 -13.92 -15.88 -19.15
N ASP A 335 -15.07 -15.48 -19.67
CA ASP A 335 -15.44 -15.63 -21.08
C ASP A 335 -14.49 -14.93 -22.04
N GLU A 336 -13.88 -13.81 -21.59
CA GLU A 336 -12.88 -13.05 -22.35
C GLU A 336 -11.45 -13.59 -22.17
N ALA A 337 -11.25 -14.65 -21.38
CA ALA A 337 -9.94 -15.23 -21.18
C ALA A 337 -9.52 -16.03 -22.43
N GLU A 338 -8.39 -15.64 -23.01
CA GLU A 338 -7.85 -16.26 -24.22
C GLU A 338 -6.81 -17.34 -23.92
N LEU A 339 -5.96 -17.06 -22.92
CA LEU A 339 -4.78 -17.86 -22.56
C LEU A 339 -5.00 -18.56 -21.22
N ASP A 340 -4.56 -19.81 -21.16
CA ASP A 340 -4.36 -20.54 -19.92
C ASP A 340 -3.10 -20.05 -19.18
N LEU A 341 -2.82 -20.59 -18.01
CA LEU A 341 -1.68 -20.20 -17.18
C LEU A 341 -0.34 -20.37 -17.92
N ASP A 342 -0.17 -21.44 -18.69
CA ASP A 342 1.04 -21.65 -19.48
C ASP A 342 1.19 -20.63 -20.61
N GLY A 343 0.08 -20.29 -21.27
CA GLY A 343 0.04 -19.22 -22.27
C GLY A 343 0.45 -17.88 -21.69
N VAL A 344 -0.11 -17.54 -20.54
CA VAL A 344 0.23 -16.30 -19.80
C VAL A 344 1.70 -16.29 -19.40
N ARG A 345 2.22 -17.39 -18.85
CA ARG A 345 3.65 -17.49 -18.49
C ARG A 345 4.56 -17.35 -19.72
N ARG A 346 4.19 -17.92 -20.88
CA ARG A 346 4.92 -17.71 -22.15
C ARG A 346 4.93 -16.24 -22.57
N GLU A 347 3.80 -15.53 -22.44
CA GLU A 347 3.76 -14.09 -22.73
C GLU A 347 4.63 -13.29 -21.75
N MET A 348 4.58 -13.62 -20.46
CA MET A 348 5.36 -12.95 -19.42
C MET A 348 6.88 -13.08 -19.64
N ARG A 349 7.35 -14.17 -20.23
CA ARG A 349 8.78 -14.37 -20.60
C ARG A 349 9.33 -13.27 -21.52
N LYS A 350 8.47 -12.59 -22.26
CA LYS A 350 8.88 -11.51 -23.17
C LYS A 350 9.37 -10.25 -22.44
N PHE A 351 8.98 -10.09 -21.17
CA PHE A 351 9.30 -8.89 -20.39
C PHE A 351 9.73 -9.16 -18.94
N ILE A 352 9.56 -10.38 -18.41
CA ILE A 352 10.09 -10.80 -17.11
C ILE A 352 11.16 -11.87 -17.33
N GLY A 353 12.37 -11.59 -16.84
CA GLY A 353 13.49 -12.52 -16.81
C GLY A 353 14.02 -12.73 -15.39
N PRO A 354 15.02 -13.59 -15.20
CA PRO A 354 15.57 -13.92 -13.87
C PRO A 354 16.13 -12.72 -13.12
N GLU A 355 16.57 -11.70 -13.85
CA GLU A 355 17.14 -10.49 -13.29
C GLU A 355 16.11 -9.34 -13.13
N THR A 356 14.89 -9.47 -13.62
CA THR A 356 13.82 -8.49 -13.39
C THR A 356 13.50 -8.44 -11.89
N ILE A 357 13.48 -7.27 -11.29
CA ILE A 357 13.03 -7.12 -9.90
C ILE A 357 11.51 -7.09 -9.90
N LEU A 358 10.88 -8.11 -9.29
CA LEU A 358 9.44 -8.16 -9.08
C LEU A 358 9.05 -7.45 -7.79
N ILE A 359 8.10 -6.54 -7.88
CA ILE A 359 7.52 -5.81 -6.77
C ILE A 359 6.08 -6.29 -6.57
N GLY A 360 5.68 -6.54 -5.33
CA GLY A 360 4.30 -6.88 -4.99
C GLY A 360 3.96 -6.60 -3.53
N HIS A 361 2.77 -7.01 -3.11
CA HIS A 361 2.31 -6.94 -1.72
C HIS A 361 1.84 -8.29 -1.24
N ALA A 362 2.58 -8.94 -0.34
CA ALA A 362 2.39 -10.35 0.00
C ALA A 362 2.48 -11.23 -1.26
N LEU A 363 3.50 -10.94 -2.07
CA LEU A 363 3.69 -11.45 -3.44
C LEU A 363 3.88 -12.97 -3.49
N GLU A 364 4.19 -13.63 -2.37
CA GLU A 364 4.25 -15.10 -2.32
C GLU A 364 2.93 -15.76 -2.72
N ASN A 365 1.79 -15.09 -2.50
CA ASN A 365 0.48 -15.61 -2.91
C ASN A 365 0.34 -15.58 -4.43
N ASP A 366 0.79 -14.49 -5.06
CA ASP A 366 0.79 -14.34 -6.52
C ASP A 366 1.75 -15.32 -7.17
N MET A 367 2.95 -15.51 -6.59
CA MET A 367 3.92 -16.48 -7.06
C MET A 367 3.39 -17.92 -6.98
N ARG A 368 2.65 -18.26 -5.90
CA ARG A 368 1.96 -19.53 -5.78
C ARG A 368 0.89 -19.69 -6.85
N ALA A 369 0.06 -18.67 -7.07
CA ALA A 369 -1.00 -18.71 -8.08
C ALA A 369 -0.44 -18.82 -9.50
N LEU A 370 0.63 -18.10 -9.82
CA LEU A 370 1.35 -18.15 -11.09
C LEU A 370 2.18 -19.43 -11.27
N ARG A 371 2.35 -20.25 -10.22
CA ARG A 371 3.26 -21.42 -10.22
C ARG A 371 4.66 -21.01 -10.70
N MET A 372 5.17 -19.90 -10.17
CA MET A 372 6.45 -19.32 -10.59
C MET A 372 7.42 -19.19 -9.41
N VAL A 373 8.66 -19.61 -9.60
CA VAL A 373 9.78 -19.38 -8.69
C VAL A 373 10.58 -18.19 -9.20
N HIS A 374 10.77 -17.18 -8.33
CA HIS A 374 11.52 -15.96 -8.66
C HIS A 374 12.27 -15.44 -7.43
N HIS A 375 13.54 -15.02 -7.62
CA HIS A 375 14.41 -14.69 -6.50
C HIS A 375 14.67 -13.18 -6.30
N LYS A 376 14.40 -12.35 -7.31
CA LYS A 376 14.61 -10.89 -7.24
C LYS A 376 13.31 -10.19 -6.83
N VAL A 377 12.97 -10.26 -5.55
CA VAL A 377 11.68 -9.80 -5.01
C VAL A 377 11.85 -8.61 -4.07
N VAL A 378 10.98 -7.62 -4.22
CA VAL A 378 10.70 -6.55 -3.27
C VAL A 378 9.23 -6.64 -2.85
N ASP A 379 8.98 -6.97 -1.60
CA ASP A 379 7.64 -7.13 -1.07
C ASP A 379 7.29 -6.00 -0.09
N THR A 380 6.26 -5.23 -0.41
CA THR A 380 5.83 -4.08 0.41
C THR A 380 5.27 -4.50 1.77
N ALA A 381 4.73 -5.70 1.91
CA ALA A 381 4.30 -6.22 3.21
C ALA A 381 5.49 -6.45 4.17
N ILE A 382 6.67 -6.74 3.62
CA ILE A 382 7.93 -6.94 4.34
C ILE A 382 8.68 -5.61 4.49
N LEU A 383 8.68 -4.79 3.43
CA LEU A 383 9.33 -3.48 3.39
C LEU A 383 8.73 -2.50 4.42
N PHE A 384 7.43 -2.64 4.73
CA PHE A 384 6.68 -1.88 5.74
C PHE A 384 6.15 -2.81 6.84
N PRO A 385 7.02 -3.32 7.73
CA PRO A 385 6.69 -4.40 8.63
C PRO A 385 5.57 -4.04 9.61
N HIS A 386 4.80 -5.06 10.00
CA HIS A 386 3.85 -4.95 11.10
C HIS A 386 4.60 -4.83 12.43
N GLN A 387 4.05 -4.08 13.40
CA GLN A 387 4.69 -3.86 14.71
C GLN A 387 4.92 -5.17 15.50
N SER A 388 4.04 -6.16 15.31
CA SER A 388 4.14 -7.47 15.96
C SER A 388 5.09 -8.44 15.24
N GLY A 389 5.74 -8.04 14.14
CA GLY A 389 6.58 -8.92 13.34
C GLY A 389 5.83 -10.05 12.63
N PRO A 390 6.57 -10.98 11.98
CA PRO A 390 5.97 -12.13 11.30
C PRO A 390 5.14 -13.01 12.24
N PRO A 391 4.06 -13.64 11.77
CA PRO A 391 3.54 -13.68 10.40
C PRO A 391 2.62 -12.50 10.04
N TYR A 392 2.48 -11.52 10.94
CA TYR A 392 1.54 -10.41 10.76
C TYR A 392 2.01 -9.45 9.67
N ARG A 393 1.05 -9.05 8.82
CA ARG A 393 1.25 -8.11 7.72
C ARG A 393 0.27 -6.95 7.83
N ARG A 394 0.66 -5.80 7.29
CA ARG A 394 -0.21 -4.64 7.17
C ARG A 394 -0.93 -4.73 5.82
N ALA A 395 -2.22 -4.38 5.79
CA ALA A 395 -2.96 -4.39 4.54
C ALA A 395 -2.47 -3.29 3.57
N LEU A 396 -2.46 -3.58 2.27
CA LEU A 396 -2.03 -2.65 1.22
C LEU A 396 -2.79 -1.32 1.30
N LYS A 397 -4.11 -1.36 1.47
CA LYS A 397 -4.97 -0.16 1.63
C LYS A 397 -4.57 0.72 2.82
N ASP A 398 -4.11 0.12 3.93
CA ASP A 398 -3.67 0.89 5.11
C ASP A 398 -2.31 1.54 4.86
N LEU A 399 -1.40 0.86 4.14
CA LEU A 399 -0.12 1.41 3.70
C LEU A 399 -0.32 2.55 2.70
N ALA A 400 -1.17 2.35 1.69
CA ALA A 400 -1.51 3.37 0.69
C ALA A 400 -2.11 4.62 1.34
N ARG A 401 -3.08 4.45 2.23
CA ARG A 401 -3.67 5.56 2.99
C ARG A 401 -2.64 6.28 3.85
N GLN A 402 -1.79 5.55 4.56
CA GLN A 402 -0.83 6.12 5.51
C GLN A 402 0.33 6.84 4.82
N HIS A 403 0.88 6.27 3.76
CA HIS A 403 2.13 6.73 3.13
C HIS A 403 1.91 7.53 1.86
N LEU A 404 0.86 7.22 1.10
CA LEU A 404 0.55 7.90 -0.16
C LEU A 404 -0.64 8.88 -0.03
N GLY A 405 -1.47 8.73 1.01
CA GLY A 405 -2.68 9.54 1.20
C GLY A 405 -3.81 9.20 0.22
N ILE A 406 -3.75 8.02 -0.42
CA ILE A 406 -4.76 7.54 -1.35
C ILE A 406 -5.62 6.44 -0.72
N LEU A 407 -6.86 6.34 -1.18
CA LEU A 407 -7.79 5.28 -0.83
C LEU A 407 -7.91 4.34 -2.01
N ILE A 408 -7.54 3.09 -1.82
CA ILE A 408 -7.69 1.99 -2.78
C ILE A 408 -8.65 0.94 -2.23
N GLN A 409 -9.14 0.03 -3.08
CA GLN A 409 -10.04 -1.04 -2.67
C GLN A 409 -11.30 -0.52 -1.95
N ASN A 410 -11.76 0.68 -2.31
CA ASN A 410 -12.97 1.28 -1.75
C ASN A 410 -14.19 0.81 -2.56
N ASN A 411 -14.77 -0.31 -2.14
CA ASN A 411 -16.10 -0.70 -2.59
C ASN A 411 -17.13 0.20 -1.90
N VAL A 412 -17.69 1.17 -2.62
CA VAL A 412 -18.87 1.90 -2.17
C VAL A 412 -20.05 0.91 -2.17
N GLU A 413 -20.83 0.90 -1.09
CA GLU A 413 -22.05 0.06 -1.04
C GLU A 413 -22.91 0.32 -2.28
N GLY A 414 -23.10 -0.73 -3.11
CA GLY A 414 -23.89 -0.69 -4.34
C GLY A 414 -23.13 -0.99 -5.64
N ASP A 415 -21.84 -0.69 -5.74
CA ASP A 415 -20.99 -1.11 -6.86
C ASP A 415 -20.24 -2.38 -6.47
N ASN A 416 -20.64 -3.52 -7.01
CA ASN A 416 -19.93 -4.82 -6.88
C ASN A 416 -18.62 -4.82 -7.70
N LEU A 417 -17.83 -3.76 -7.58
CA LEU A 417 -16.50 -3.66 -8.13
C LEU A 417 -15.54 -4.20 -7.06
N GLY A 418 -15.06 -5.43 -7.24
CA GLY A 418 -13.99 -6.03 -6.43
C GLY A 418 -12.69 -5.21 -6.51
N HIS A 419 -11.61 -5.78 -6.05
CA HIS A 419 -10.30 -5.16 -6.19
C HIS A 419 -9.92 -5.06 -7.68
N SER A 420 -8.99 -4.18 -7.99
CA SER A 420 -8.37 -4.09 -9.32
C SER A 420 -6.88 -4.39 -9.17
N SER A 421 -6.44 -5.54 -9.69
CA SER A 421 -5.03 -5.91 -9.66
C SER A 421 -4.13 -4.84 -10.28
N LEU A 422 -4.61 -4.10 -11.28
CA LEU A 422 -3.87 -2.98 -11.84
C LEU A 422 -3.74 -1.81 -10.84
N GLU A 423 -4.80 -1.44 -10.13
CA GLU A 423 -4.75 -0.42 -9.08
C GLU A 423 -3.82 -0.83 -7.95
N ASP A 424 -3.89 -2.08 -7.51
CA ASP A 424 -3.07 -2.62 -6.43
C ASP A 424 -1.59 -2.71 -6.83
N ALA A 425 -1.27 -3.10 -8.06
CA ALA A 425 0.09 -3.06 -8.60
C ALA A 425 0.66 -1.62 -8.64
N VAL A 426 -0.14 -0.63 -9.06
CA VAL A 426 0.26 0.79 -9.08
C VAL A 426 0.49 1.30 -7.65
N ALA A 427 -0.41 1.03 -6.72
CA ALA A 427 -0.25 1.44 -5.32
C ALA A 427 0.99 0.82 -4.68
N THR A 428 1.27 -0.43 -4.99
CA THR A 428 2.45 -1.17 -4.52
C THR A 428 3.74 -0.56 -5.07
N LEU A 429 3.79 -0.24 -6.37
CA LEU A 429 4.92 0.46 -6.99
C LEU A 429 5.16 1.84 -6.34
N ASP A 430 4.10 2.61 -6.12
CA ASP A 430 4.17 3.95 -5.53
C ASP A 430 4.64 3.90 -4.07
N LEU A 431 4.30 2.85 -3.31
CA LEU A 431 4.86 2.61 -1.97
C LEU A 431 6.37 2.39 -2.01
N VAL A 432 6.87 1.64 -3.00
CA VAL A 432 8.32 1.43 -3.16
C VAL A 432 9.01 2.73 -3.59
N LYS A 433 8.41 3.52 -4.50
CA LYS A 433 8.92 4.87 -4.85
C LYS A 433 8.97 5.79 -3.63
N PHE A 434 7.93 5.75 -2.77
CA PHE A 434 7.92 6.47 -1.50
C PHE A 434 9.08 6.04 -0.59
N TRP A 435 9.29 4.73 -0.41
CA TRP A 435 10.36 4.19 0.43
C TRP A 435 11.77 4.60 -0.07
N VAL A 436 12.01 4.53 -1.38
CA VAL A 436 13.27 4.98 -2.01
C VAL A 436 13.52 6.47 -1.74
N ARG A 437 12.48 7.30 -1.86
CA ARG A 437 12.56 8.75 -1.59
C ARG A 437 12.91 9.04 -0.14
N GLU A 438 12.22 8.40 0.81
CA GLU A 438 12.43 8.67 2.24
C GLU A 438 13.84 8.24 2.68
N ARG A 439 14.38 7.15 2.13
CA ARG A 439 15.78 6.74 2.42
C ARG A 439 16.84 7.70 1.90
N ARG A 440 16.60 8.37 0.77
CA ARG A 440 17.52 9.41 0.27
C ARG A 440 17.57 10.63 1.18
N ARG A 441 16.55 10.86 2.00
CA ARG A 441 16.47 11.96 2.95
C ARG A 441 17.21 11.69 4.28
N ILE A 442 17.51 10.44 4.59
CA ILE A 442 18.26 10.05 5.79
C ILE A 442 19.72 9.92 5.37
N PRO A 443 20.64 10.82 5.82
CA PRO A 443 22.06 10.65 5.56
C PRO A 443 22.50 9.29 6.11
N SER A 444 23.28 8.54 5.30
CA SER A 444 23.92 7.32 5.79
C SER A 444 24.72 7.64 7.05
N PRO A 445 24.58 6.87 8.15
CA PRO A 445 25.52 7.00 9.25
C PRO A 445 26.93 6.75 8.69
N ARG A 446 27.82 7.73 8.88
CA ARG A 446 29.26 7.63 8.55
C ARG A 446 29.95 6.68 9.52
#